data_d0e9980566d48610ff5b003a54372bc7
#
_entry.id   d0e9980566d48610ff5b003a54372bc7
#
_cell.length_a   1.000
_cell.length_b   1.000
_cell.length_c   1.000
_cell.angle_alpha   90.00
_cell.angle_beta   90.00
_cell.angle_gamma   90.00
#
_symmetry.space_group_name_H-M   'P 1'
#
loop_
_entity.id
_entity.type
_entity.pdbx_description
1 polymer ?
#
loop_
_entity_poly.entity_id
_entity_poly.type
_entity_poly.pdbx_seq_one_letter_code
_entity_poly.pdbx_strand_id
1 'polypeptide(L)'
;MRVRRDVLLRTAKLAGGSEADIQKLHDVYNVTEVIDLRTTDEIASAPDPDIEGATNERVRILDESGDDSAAAMTGVYSQNSDNPAASLLEMYRAGILSDTMYTSMFDNETALKGYREFVDKLLAHDDGAILWHCTGGKDRAGTAAVIALTLLGVDKETVLDDFELTNQFNAKSIEYMKSKAAELTDDQDEIEGVAMLTGVSRQLMENLFDRAESENGSMLEFLKAKLNITDDEIATLRSKYLEPAE
;
A
#
# COMPACT_ATOMS: atom_id res chain seq x y z
N MET A 1 3.71 -13.92 20.65
CA MET A 1 3.90 -12.47 20.47
C MET A 1 2.80 -11.97 19.55
N ARG A 2 2.35 -10.73 19.70
CA ARG A 2 1.44 -10.05 18.76
C ARG A 2 2.05 -8.71 18.35
N VAL A 3 1.61 -8.17 17.23
CA VAL A 3 1.97 -6.81 16.82
C VAL A 3 1.30 -5.84 17.81
N ARG A 4 2.06 -4.83 18.26
CA ARG A 4 1.55 -3.79 19.16
C ARG A 4 0.43 -3.02 18.49
N ARG A 5 -0.66 -2.78 19.21
CA ARG A 5 -1.82 -2.04 18.70
C ARG A 5 -1.51 -0.56 18.56
N ASP A 6 -2.12 0.04 17.55
CA ASP A 6 -2.13 1.49 17.32
C ASP A 6 -0.74 2.14 17.15
N VAL A 7 0.28 1.33 16.77
CA VAL A 7 1.65 1.82 16.53
C VAL A 7 1.99 1.81 15.03
N LEU A 8 1.52 0.81 14.30
CA LEU A 8 1.70 0.69 12.85
C LEU A 8 0.37 0.95 12.16
N LEU A 9 0.24 2.07 11.44
CA LEU A 9 -1.02 2.52 10.85
C LEU A 9 -0.91 2.59 9.33
N ARG A 10 -1.86 2.00 8.62
CA ARG A 10 -1.98 2.05 7.16
C ARG A 10 -3.28 2.73 6.75
N THR A 11 -3.21 3.74 5.87
CA THR A 11 -4.38 4.47 5.39
C THR A 11 -4.31 4.76 3.88
N ALA A 12 -5.39 5.30 3.31
CA ALA A 12 -5.36 6.06 2.06
C ALA A 12 -4.79 7.47 2.32
N LYS A 13 -4.62 8.28 1.26
CA LYS A 13 -4.20 9.68 1.37
C LYS A 13 -5.00 10.42 2.43
N LEU A 14 -4.34 11.27 3.19
CA LEU A 14 -4.97 12.04 4.27
C LEU A 14 -5.77 13.24 3.73
N ALA A 15 -5.46 13.67 2.51
CA ALA A 15 -6.22 14.71 1.81
C ALA A 15 -7.69 14.30 1.68
N GLY A 16 -8.58 15.08 2.23
CA GLY A 16 -10.03 14.79 2.29
C GLY A 16 -10.51 14.23 3.62
N GLY A 17 -9.61 13.95 4.57
CA GLY A 17 -9.95 13.74 5.97
C GLY A 17 -10.54 15.01 6.58
N SER A 18 -11.52 14.85 7.47
CA SER A 18 -12.05 16.00 8.24
C SER A 18 -11.03 16.45 9.30
N GLU A 19 -11.18 17.68 9.80
CA GLU A 19 -10.38 18.16 10.93
C GLU A 19 -10.45 17.19 12.13
N ALA A 20 -11.62 16.59 12.38
CA ALA A 20 -11.80 15.62 13.45
C ALA A 20 -11.04 14.31 13.19
N ASP A 21 -10.92 13.87 11.92
CA ASP A 21 -10.11 12.69 11.58
C ASP A 21 -8.62 12.98 11.80
N ILE A 22 -8.14 14.14 11.37
CA ILE A 22 -6.74 14.57 11.57
C ILE A 22 -6.42 14.74 13.06
N GLN A 23 -7.32 15.39 13.80
CA GLN A 23 -7.18 15.52 15.25
C GLN A 23 -7.13 14.15 15.96
N LYS A 24 -7.90 13.18 15.48
CA LYS A 24 -7.87 11.82 16.02
C LYS A 24 -6.53 11.13 15.78
N LEU A 25 -5.87 11.36 14.64
CA LEU A 25 -4.52 10.81 14.37
C LEU A 25 -3.52 11.34 15.40
N HIS A 26 -3.63 12.60 15.80
CA HIS A 26 -2.81 13.20 16.85
C HIS A 26 -3.24 12.71 18.25
N ASP A 27 -4.48 12.99 18.68
CA ASP A 27 -4.90 12.86 20.08
C ASP A 27 -5.08 11.41 20.54
N VAL A 28 -5.51 10.52 19.63
CA VAL A 28 -5.85 9.13 19.97
C VAL A 28 -4.72 8.18 19.60
N TYR A 29 -4.17 8.34 18.39
CA TYR A 29 -3.15 7.43 17.88
C TYR A 29 -1.73 7.92 18.12
N ASN A 30 -1.54 9.18 18.53
CA ASN A 30 -0.22 9.79 18.76
C ASN A 30 0.69 9.57 17.54
N VAL A 31 0.19 9.90 16.33
CA VAL A 31 1.00 9.80 15.10
C VAL A 31 2.10 10.83 15.16
N THR A 32 3.35 10.39 15.08
CA THR A 32 4.55 11.22 15.12
C THR A 32 5.33 11.20 13.81
N GLU A 33 5.06 10.23 12.94
CA GLU A 33 5.66 10.13 11.62
C GLU A 33 4.65 9.66 10.57
N VAL A 34 4.61 10.34 9.43
CA VAL A 34 3.83 9.96 8.25
C VAL A 34 4.80 9.65 7.12
N ILE A 35 4.67 8.48 6.51
CA ILE A 35 5.41 8.07 5.31
C ILE A 35 4.46 8.13 4.11
N ASP A 36 4.68 9.09 3.23
CA ASP A 36 3.90 9.26 1.99
C ASP A 36 4.58 8.52 0.83
N LEU A 37 3.93 7.45 0.33
CA LEU A 37 4.43 6.62 -0.77
C LEU A 37 3.95 7.10 -2.16
N ARG A 38 3.41 8.31 -2.25
CA ARG A 38 2.86 8.86 -3.50
C ARG A 38 3.93 9.48 -4.39
N THR A 39 3.55 9.67 -5.66
CA THR A 39 4.34 10.43 -6.62
C THR A 39 4.25 11.94 -6.34
N THR A 40 5.18 12.70 -6.94
CA THR A 40 5.18 14.17 -6.85
C THR A 40 3.85 14.77 -7.31
N ASP A 41 3.32 14.27 -8.43
CA ASP A 41 2.07 14.76 -9.01
C ASP A 41 0.84 14.42 -8.16
N GLU A 42 0.81 13.21 -7.55
CA GLU A 42 -0.26 12.84 -6.62
C GLU A 42 -0.27 13.75 -5.38
N ILE A 43 0.90 14.08 -4.83
CA ILE A 43 1.04 14.97 -3.68
C ILE A 43 0.61 16.39 -4.06
N ALA A 44 1.07 16.89 -5.23
CA ALA A 44 0.73 18.23 -5.69
C ALA A 44 -0.79 18.39 -5.96
N SER A 45 -1.44 17.32 -6.46
CA SER A 45 -2.89 17.33 -6.72
C SER A 45 -3.76 17.24 -5.48
N ALA A 46 -3.25 16.61 -4.42
CA ALA A 46 -3.98 16.38 -3.18
C ALA A 46 -3.01 16.37 -1.98
N PRO A 47 -2.49 17.53 -1.57
CA PRO A 47 -1.56 17.61 -0.44
C PRO A 47 -2.23 17.16 0.85
N ASP A 48 -1.48 16.45 1.68
CA ASP A 48 -1.98 16.04 2.98
C ASP A 48 -2.03 17.21 3.95
N PRO A 49 -3.01 17.21 4.86
CA PRO A 49 -3.03 18.15 5.96
C PRO A 49 -1.90 17.84 6.97
N ASP A 50 -1.41 18.87 7.64
CA ASP A 50 -0.46 18.72 8.73
C ASP A 50 -1.11 18.04 9.94
N ILE A 51 -0.40 17.09 10.55
CA ILE A 51 -0.72 16.55 11.87
C ILE A 51 0.22 17.19 12.88
N GLU A 52 -0.33 17.82 13.92
CA GLU A 52 0.47 18.51 14.94
C GLU A 52 1.48 17.52 15.57
N GLY A 53 2.75 17.91 15.61
CA GLY A 53 3.82 17.10 16.19
C GLY A 53 4.33 15.96 15.31
N ALA A 54 3.72 15.70 14.15
CA ALA A 54 4.18 14.67 13.24
C ALA A 54 5.09 15.23 12.12
N THR A 55 6.06 14.44 11.73
CA THR A 55 6.82 14.68 10.48
C THR A 55 6.09 13.99 9.32
N ASN A 56 6.14 14.60 8.12
CA ASN A 56 5.65 13.96 6.89
C ASN A 56 6.84 13.82 5.95
N GLU A 57 7.18 12.58 5.63
CA GLU A 57 8.31 12.27 4.77
C GLU A 57 7.88 11.43 3.58
N ARG A 58 8.35 11.82 2.40
CA ARG A 58 8.06 11.11 1.18
C ARG A 58 9.06 9.98 0.95
N VAL A 59 8.56 8.78 0.68
CA VAL A 59 9.34 7.63 0.22
C VAL A 59 8.87 7.21 -1.17
N ARG A 60 9.76 7.32 -2.15
CA ARG A 60 9.42 7.08 -3.56
C ARG A 60 9.41 5.59 -3.90
N ILE A 61 8.25 5.07 -4.31
CA ILE A 61 8.07 3.67 -4.75
C ILE A 61 7.99 3.55 -6.27
N LEU A 62 7.41 4.54 -6.96
CA LEU A 62 7.25 4.52 -8.41
C LEU A 62 8.31 5.37 -9.11
N ASP A 63 8.76 4.94 -10.28
CA ASP A 63 9.60 5.78 -11.13
C ASP A 63 8.75 6.87 -11.78
N GLU A 64 9.22 8.12 -11.69
CA GLU A 64 8.56 9.31 -12.24
C GLU A 64 9.29 9.84 -13.48
N SER A 65 10.39 9.20 -13.88
CA SER A 65 11.28 9.70 -14.93
C SER A 65 11.03 9.12 -16.32
N GLY A 66 10.04 8.20 -16.48
CA GLY A 66 9.83 7.49 -17.72
C GLY A 66 8.35 7.27 -18.09
N ASP A 67 8.15 6.74 -19.31
CA ASP A 67 6.85 6.24 -19.82
C ASP A 67 6.34 4.99 -19.07
N ASP A 68 6.82 4.71 -17.87
CA ASP A 68 6.45 3.55 -17.10
C ASP A 68 4.95 3.59 -16.77
N SER A 69 4.28 2.50 -17.11
CA SER A 69 2.85 2.27 -16.93
C SER A 69 2.35 2.58 -15.52
N ALA A 70 3.21 2.48 -14.50
CA ALA A 70 2.88 2.78 -13.12
C ALA A 70 2.70 4.29 -12.84
N ALA A 71 3.54 5.16 -13.41
CA ALA A 71 3.36 6.61 -13.32
C ALA A 71 2.19 7.08 -14.20
N ALA A 72 2.01 6.45 -15.37
CA ALA A 72 0.84 6.67 -16.22
C ALA A 72 -0.49 6.26 -15.53
N MET A 73 -0.46 5.22 -14.69
CA MET A 73 -1.61 4.79 -13.90
C MET A 73 -2.08 5.86 -12.90
N THR A 74 -1.17 6.59 -12.25
CA THR A 74 -1.53 7.67 -11.33
C THR A 74 -2.07 8.89 -12.07
N GLY A 75 -1.57 9.18 -13.28
CA GLY A 75 -2.05 10.25 -14.15
C GLY A 75 -3.47 10.01 -14.71
N VAL A 76 -3.84 8.76 -14.96
CA VAL A 76 -5.17 8.39 -15.46
C VAL A 76 -6.28 8.63 -14.43
N TYR A 77 -5.99 8.48 -13.13
CA TYR A 77 -6.94 8.83 -12.05
C TYR A 77 -7.29 10.32 -11.99
N SER A 78 -6.49 11.19 -12.62
CA SER A 78 -6.67 12.65 -12.57
C SER A 78 -7.38 13.23 -13.81
N GLN A 79 -7.65 12.44 -14.85
CA GLN A 79 -8.29 12.96 -16.06
C GLN A 79 -9.82 12.92 -15.98
N ASN A 80 -10.41 14.10 -16.11
CA ASN A 80 -11.82 14.42 -16.17
C ASN A 80 -12.62 13.51 -17.10
N SER A 81 -13.25 12.47 -16.57
CA SER A 81 -14.38 11.85 -17.23
C SER A 81 -15.64 12.10 -16.39
N ASP A 82 -16.77 12.33 -17.04
CA ASP A 82 -18.07 12.44 -16.37
C ASP A 82 -18.44 11.14 -15.61
N ASN A 83 -17.75 10.02 -15.94
CA ASN A 83 -17.89 8.74 -15.28
C ASN A 83 -16.54 8.30 -14.65
N PRO A 84 -16.47 8.16 -13.32
CA PRO A 84 -15.21 7.85 -12.62
C PRO A 84 -14.67 6.43 -12.91
N ALA A 85 -15.50 5.50 -13.41
CA ALA A 85 -15.07 4.16 -13.79
C ALA A 85 -14.41 4.09 -15.17
N ALA A 86 -14.53 5.12 -16.00
CA ALA A 86 -14.01 5.09 -17.37
C ALA A 86 -12.51 4.82 -17.43
N SER A 87 -11.73 5.52 -16.60
CA SER A 87 -10.27 5.32 -16.54
C SER A 87 -9.87 3.93 -16.06
N LEU A 88 -10.58 3.38 -15.07
CA LEU A 88 -10.33 2.02 -14.58
C LEU A 88 -10.68 0.97 -15.64
N LEU A 89 -11.76 1.20 -16.40
CA LEU A 89 -12.15 0.33 -17.49
C LEU A 89 -11.09 0.30 -18.61
N GLU A 90 -10.52 1.46 -18.96
CA GLU A 90 -9.41 1.55 -19.91
C GLU A 90 -8.17 0.84 -19.37
N MET A 91 -7.85 0.99 -18.10
CA MET A 91 -6.74 0.28 -17.44
C MET A 91 -6.91 -1.24 -17.47
N TYR A 92 -8.13 -1.71 -17.19
CA TYR A 92 -8.45 -3.14 -17.29
C TYR A 92 -8.25 -3.65 -18.71
N ARG A 93 -8.80 -2.95 -19.72
CA ARG A 93 -8.64 -3.27 -21.15
C ARG A 93 -7.18 -3.25 -21.61
N ALA A 94 -6.36 -2.38 -21.03
CA ALA A 94 -4.93 -2.31 -21.28
C ALA A 94 -4.12 -3.44 -20.58
N GLY A 95 -4.78 -4.32 -19.81
CA GLY A 95 -4.14 -5.47 -19.16
C GLY A 95 -3.28 -5.10 -17.95
N ILE A 96 -3.57 -3.99 -17.29
CA ILE A 96 -2.82 -3.55 -16.09
C ILE A 96 -3.05 -4.50 -14.91
N LEU A 97 -4.24 -5.10 -14.82
CA LEU A 97 -4.51 -6.17 -13.87
C LEU A 97 -3.86 -7.46 -14.38
N SER A 98 -2.59 -7.65 -14.10
CA SER A 98 -1.81 -8.79 -14.54
C SER A 98 -1.32 -9.60 -13.34
N ASP A 99 -1.01 -10.89 -13.57
CA ASP A 99 -0.44 -11.79 -12.57
C ASP A 99 0.89 -11.28 -11.97
N THR A 100 1.55 -10.33 -12.65
CA THR A 100 2.82 -9.75 -12.23
C THR A 100 2.67 -8.40 -11.52
N MET A 101 1.45 -7.92 -11.25
CA MET A 101 1.21 -6.58 -10.70
C MET A 101 2.03 -6.27 -9.44
N TYR A 102 2.04 -7.17 -8.46
CA TYR A 102 2.83 -6.96 -7.23
C TYR A 102 4.25 -7.54 -7.34
N THR A 103 4.45 -8.61 -8.12
CA THR A 103 5.77 -9.22 -8.28
C THR A 103 6.73 -8.29 -9.01
N SER A 104 6.27 -7.51 -9.99
CA SER A 104 7.09 -6.56 -10.76
C SER A 104 7.67 -5.43 -9.91
N MET A 105 7.03 -5.08 -8.79
CA MET A 105 7.57 -4.09 -7.85
C MET A 105 8.93 -4.51 -7.28
N PHE A 106 9.18 -5.82 -7.15
CA PHE A 106 10.46 -6.37 -6.68
C PHE A 106 11.50 -6.60 -7.78
N ASP A 107 11.19 -6.20 -9.01
CA ASP A 107 12.12 -6.12 -10.14
C ASP A 107 12.48 -4.67 -10.50
N ASN A 108 11.79 -3.70 -9.90
CA ASN A 108 11.99 -2.26 -10.13
C ASN A 108 12.95 -1.69 -9.08
N GLU A 109 14.06 -1.09 -9.54
CA GLU A 109 15.12 -0.56 -8.65
C GLU A 109 14.60 0.58 -7.76
N THR A 110 13.72 1.45 -8.28
CA THR A 110 13.12 2.55 -7.50
C THR A 110 12.23 2.01 -6.39
N ALA A 111 11.40 1.00 -6.69
CA ALA A 111 10.55 0.37 -5.69
C ALA A 111 11.38 -0.35 -4.61
N LEU A 112 12.43 -1.07 -4.99
CA LEU A 112 13.32 -1.73 -4.03
C LEU A 112 14.00 -0.74 -3.09
N LYS A 113 14.52 0.38 -3.63
CA LYS A 113 15.10 1.46 -2.81
C LYS A 113 14.07 2.08 -1.88
N GLY A 114 12.87 2.36 -2.39
CA GLY A 114 11.80 2.95 -1.58
C GLY A 114 11.31 2.00 -0.47
N TYR A 115 11.11 0.72 -0.75
CA TYR A 115 10.74 -0.23 0.30
C TYR A 115 11.87 -0.48 1.30
N ARG A 116 13.14 -0.40 0.88
CA ARG A 116 14.26 -0.40 1.82
C ARG A 116 14.20 0.83 2.73
N GLU A 117 14.02 2.04 2.16
CA GLU A 117 13.89 3.29 2.92
C GLU A 117 12.69 3.24 3.88
N PHE A 118 11.56 2.65 3.46
CA PHE A 118 10.42 2.40 4.36
C PHE A 118 10.82 1.56 5.57
N VAL A 119 11.58 0.47 5.37
CA VAL A 119 12.09 -0.36 6.48
C VAL A 119 13.07 0.43 7.36
N ASP A 120 13.92 1.27 6.77
CA ASP A 120 14.84 2.15 7.52
C ASP A 120 14.07 3.13 8.42
N LYS A 121 12.95 3.67 7.95
CA LYS A 121 12.04 4.50 8.75
C LYS A 121 11.47 3.73 9.93
N LEU A 122 10.97 2.51 9.71
CA LEU A 122 10.50 1.66 10.81
C LEU A 122 11.61 1.38 11.83
N LEU A 123 12.84 1.17 11.39
CA LEU A 123 13.98 0.94 12.28
C LEU A 123 14.35 2.18 13.10
N ALA A 124 14.24 3.37 12.50
CA ALA A 124 14.60 4.63 13.14
C ALA A 124 13.50 5.16 14.07
N HIS A 125 12.22 4.82 13.82
CA HIS A 125 11.08 5.32 14.59
C HIS A 125 11.06 4.81 16.02
N ASP A 126 11.04 5.70 17.00
CA ASP A 126 11.19 5.34 18.42
C ASP A 126 9.98 5.65 19.29
N ASP A 127 9.10 6.57 18.91
CA ASP A 127 8.00 7.03 19.76
C ASP A 127 6.72 7.32 18.98
N GLY A 128 5.59 7.04 19.60
CA GLY A 128 4.27 7.25 19.00
C GLY A 128 3.89 6.20 17.96
N ALA A 129 3.00 6.59 17.07
CA ALA A 129 2.60 5.76 15.94
C ALA A 129 3.24 6.27 14.63
N ILE A 130 3.64 5.34 13.79
CA ILE A 130 4.06 5.59 12.42
C ILE A 130 2.92 5.21 11.47
N LEU A 131 2.55 6.17 10.61
CA LEU A 131 1.49 6.01 9.63
C LEU A 131 2.11 6.00 8.23
N TRP A 132 1.71 5.06 7.38
CA TRP A 132 2.08 5.12 5.97
C TRP A 132 0.86 5.02 5.07
N HIS A 133 0.94 5.68 3.94
CA HIS A 133 -0.14 5.70 2.96
C HIS A 133 0.38 5.85 1.52
N CYS A 134 -0.53 5.66 0.59
CA CYS A 134 -0.40 6.11 -0.80
C CYS A 134 -1.70 6.80 -1.20
N THR A 135 -2.10 6.82 -2.46
CA THR A 135 -3.38 7.42 -2.86
C THR A 135 -4.57 6.61 -2.38
N GLY A 136 -4.62 5.31 -2.69
CA GLY A 136 -5.72 4.42 -2.28
C GLY A 136 -5.47 3.63 -0.99
N GLY A 137 -4.26 3.67 -0.41
CA GLY A 137 -3.89 2.87 0.76
C GLY A 137 -3.81 1.37 0.51
N LYS A 138 -3.87 0.93 -0.74
CA LYS A 138 -4.07 -0.47 -1.12
C LYS A 138 -2.82 -1.14 -1.72
N ASP A 139 -2.28 -0.64 -2.83
CA ASP A 139 -1.19 -1.31 -3.56
C ASP A 139 0.18 -1.04 -2.91
N ARG A 140 0.75 0.17 -3.06
CA ARG A 140 2.05 0.54 -2.47
C ARG A 140 2.06 0.41 -0.96
N ALA A 141 1.02 0.96 -0.31
CA ALA A 141 0.89 0.89 1.15
C ALA A 141 0.54 -0.52 1.64
N GLY A 142 -0.21 -1.30 0.87
CA GLY A 142 -0.50 -2.71 1.15
C GLY A 142 0.76 -3.58 1.04
N THR A 143 1.58 -3.39 -0.01
CA THR A 143 2.86 -4.08 -0.15
C THR A 143 3.82 -3.71 0.98
N ALA A 144 3.87 -2.44 1.41
CA ALA A 144 4.62 -2.01 2.59
C ALA A 144 4.14 -2.73 3.87
N ALA A 145 2.82 -2.94 4.04
CA ALA A 145 2.27 -3.71 5.16
C ALA A 145 2.69 -5.19 5.09
N VAL A 146 2.63 -5.82 3.91
CA VAL A 146 3.12 -7.20 3.69
C VAL A 146 4.59 -7.31 4.10
N ILE A 147 5.44 -6.36 3.71
CA ILE A 147 6.85 -6.30 4.11
C ILE A 147 6.96 -6.22 5.63
N ALA A 148 6.33 -5.22 6.26
CA ALA A 148 6.43 -5.01 7.70
C ALA A 148 5.95 -6.24 8.50
N LEU A 149 4.77 -6.77 8.19
CA LEU A 149 4.19 -7.92 8.90
C LEU A 149 5.03 -9.19 8.71
N THR A 150 5.58 -9.42 7.51
CA THR A 150 6.49 -10.57 7.26
C THR A 150 7.77 -10.46 8.10
N LEU A 151 8.40 -9.28 8.16
CA LEU A 151 9.60 -9.05 8.98
C LEU A 151 9.32 -9.24 10.47
N LEU A 152 8.12 -8.89 10.93
CA LEU A 152 7.67 -9.13 12.30
C LEU A 152 7.38 -10.61 12.58
N GLY A 153 7.30 -11.45 11.56
CA GLY A 153 7.08 -12.89 11.69
C GLY A 153 5.60 -13.28 11.78
N VAL A 154 4.71 -12.43 11.24
CA VAL A 154 3.31 -12.77 11.06
C VAL A 154 3.18 -13.83 9.97
N ASP A 155 2.31 -14.82 10.16
CA ASP A 155 2.12 -15.89 9.20
C ASP A 155 1.45 -15.43 7.89
N LYS A 156 1.69 -16.17 6.78
CA LYS A 156 1.23 -15.83 5.43
C LYS A 156 -0.26 -15.53 5.38
N GLU A 157 -1.09 -16.38 6.00
CA GLU A 157 -2.55 -16.22 5.93
C GLU A 157 -3.00 -14.93 6.61
N THR A 158 -2.47 -14.64 7.79
CA THR A 158 -2.76 -13.38 8.52
C THR A 158 -2.29 -12.15 7.75
N VAL A 159 -1.13 -12.21 7.07
CA VAL A 159 -0.63 -11.12 6.21
C VAL A 159 -1.55 -10.90 5.01
N LEU A 160 -2.01 -11.97 4.37
CA LEU A 160 -2.94 -11.89 3.25
C LEU A 160 -4.32 -11.41 3.68
N ASP A 161 -4.79 -11.80 4.86
CA ASP A 161 -6.06 -11.32 5.43
C ASP A 161 -5.99 -9.82 5.72
N ASP A 162 -4.88 -9.31 6.30
CA ASP A 162 -4.67 -7.86 6.49
C ASP A 162 -4.67 -7.11 5.15
N PHE A 163 -4.00 -7.65 4.15
CA PHE A 163 -4.01 -7.05 2.82
C PHE A 163 -5.42 -6.97 2.23
N GLU A 164 -6.21 -8.03 2.36
CA GLU A 164 -7.58 -8.13 1.84
C GLU A 164 -8.60 -7.32 2.63
N LEU A 165 -8.31 -6.92 3.89
CA LEU A 165 -9.16 -5.97 4.65
C LEU A 165 -9.43 -4.68 3.86
N THR A 166 -8.55 -4.32 2.93
CA THR A 166 -8.77 -3.22 1.97
C THR A 166 -10.14 -3.31 1.31
N ASN A 167 -10.57 -4.52 0.91
CA ASN A 167 -11.85 -4.72 0.23
C ASN A 167 -13.05 -4.45 1.15
N GLN A 168 -12.92 -4.73 2.44
CA GLN A 168 -13.97 -4.45 3.42
C GLN A 168 -14.10 -2.93 3.65
N PHE A 169 -12.98 -2.23 3.82
CA PHE A 169 -12.98 -0.77 3.99
C PHE A 169 -13.41 -0.03 2.74
N ASN A 170 -13.10 -0.55 1.55
CA ASN A 170 -13.46 0.03 0.27
C ASN A 170 -14.79 -0.51 -0.32
N ALA A 171 -15.55 -1.33 0.40
CA ALA A 171 -16.74 -2.01 -0.13
C ALA A 171 -17.72 -1.04 -0.82
N LYS A 172 -18.00 0.13 -0.22
CA LYS A 172 -18.88 1.14 -0.81
C LYS A 172 -18.32 1.73 -2.11
N SER A 173 -17.01 1.97 -2.17
CA SER A 173 -16.33 2.48 -3.35
C SER A 173 -16.34 1.43 -4.46
N ILE A 174 -16.11 0.16 -4.14
CA ILE A 174 -16.15 -0.96 -5.07
C ILE A 174 -17.55 -1.07 -5.70
N GLU A 175 -18.60 -1.11 -4.90
CA GLU A 175 -19.98 -1.17 -5.40
C GLU A 175 -20.34 0.05 -6.24
N TYR A 176 -19.93 1.25 -5.83
CA TYR A 176 -20.14 2.46 -6.60
C TYR A 176 -19.43 2.38 -7.96
N MET A 177 -18.17 1.96 -8.01
CA MET A 177 -17.41 1.87 -9.26
C MET A 177 -17.94 0.76 -10.18
N LYS A 178 -18.42 -0.36 -9.63
CA LYS A 178 -19.15 -1.40 -10.40
C LYS A 178 -20.39 -0.82 -11.05
N SER A 179 -21.20 -0.06 -10.30
CA SER A 179 -22.40 0.57 -10.85
C SER A 179 -22.06 1.57 -11.96
N LYS A 180 -20.94 2.30 -11.85
CA LYS A 180 -20.47 3.23 -12.86
C LYS A 180 -19.87 2.53 -14.09
N ALA A 181 -19.20 1.40 -13.91
CA ALA A 181 -18.73 0.58 -15.02
C ALA A 181 -19.91 0.01 -15.83
N ALA A 182 -20.97 -0.44 -15.16
CA ALA A 182 -22.18 -0.95 -15.83
C ALA A 182 -22.95 0.11 -16.65
N GLU A 183 -22.66 1.41 -16.46
CA GLU A 183 -23.15 2.48 -17.36
C GLU A 183 -22.35 2.55 -18.68
N LEU A 184 -21.16 1.92 -18.74
CA LEU A 184 -20.22 2.01 -19.87
C LEU A 184 -20.09 0.71 -20.66
N THR A 185 -20.41 -0.44 -20.04
CA THR A 185 -20.29 -1.76 -20.64
C THR A 185 -21.30 -2.74 -20.05
N ASP A 186 -21.72 -3.72 -20.88
CA ASP A 186 -22.54 -4.86 -20.45
C ASP A 186 -21.68 -6.11 -20.14
N ASP A 187 -20.36 -6.02 -20.38
CA ASP A 187 -19.42 -7.11 -20.15
C ASP A 187 -19.14 -7.26 -18.65
N GLN A 188 -19.53 -8.41 -18.08
CA GLN A 188 -19.39 -8.68 -16.66
C GLN A 188 -17.91 -8.81 -16.24
N ASP A 189 -17.03 -9.30 -17.11
CA ASP A 189 -15.60 -9.43 -16.81
C ASP A 189 -14.95 -8.04 -16.71
N GLU A 190 -15.37 -7.08 -17.54
CA GLU A 190 -14.94 -5.69 -17.46
C GLU A 190 -15.43 -5.00 -16.18
N ILE A 191 -16.68 -5.23 -15.79
CA ILE A 191 -17.26 -4.68 -14.53
C ILE A 191 -16.52 -5.24 -13.31
N GLU A 192 -16.28 -6.54 -13.27
CA GLU A 192 -15.50 -7.17 -12.18
C GLU A 192 -14.03 -6.74 -12.22
N GLY A 193 -13.45 -6.53 -13.39
CA GLY A 193 -12.11 -5.96 -13.55
C GLY A 193 -11.99 -4.55 -12.93
N VAL A 194 -12.97 -3.70 -13.14
CA VAL A 194 -13.05 -2.37 -12.48
C VAL A 194 -13.19 -2.53 -10.95
N ALA A 195 -13.96 -3.50 -10.47
CA ALA A 195 -14.07 -3.78 -9.05
C ALA A 195 -12.72 -4.21 -8.44
N MET A 196 -11.99 -5.11 -9.11
CA MET A 196 -10.65 -5.54 -8.68
C MET A 196 -9.64 -4.39 -8.71
N LEU A 197 -9.69 -3.51 -9.71
CA LEU A 197 -8.84 -2.31 -9.76
C LEU A 197 -9.23 -1.27 -8.70
N THR A 198 -10.46 -1.26 -8.19
CA THR A 198 -10.90 -0.40 -7.09
C THR A 198 -10.48 -0.96 -5.73
N GLY A 199 -10.59 -2.27 -5.56
CA GLY A 199 -10.12 -3.03 -4.40
C GLY A 199 -8.71 -3.58 -4.59
N VAL A 200 -8.48 -4.78 -4.03
CA VAL A 200 -7.27 -5.59 -4.18
C VAL A 200 -7.64 -7.03 -4.51
N SER A 201 -6.72 -7.75 -5.12
CA SER A 201 -6.84 -9.19 -5.36
C SER A 201 -5.88 -9.97 -4.46
N ARG A 202 -6.42 -10.81 -3.58
CA ARG A 202 -5.64 -11.76 -2.77
C ARG A 202 -4.76 -12.64 -3.65
N GLN A 203 -5.32 -13.17 -4.75
CA GLN A 203 -4.58 -14.04 -5.67
C GLN A 203 -3.32 -13.38 -6.25
N LEU A 204 -3.40 -12.09 -6.61
CA LEU A 204 -2.23 -11.36 -7.13
C LEU A 204 -1.15 -11.18 -6.05
N MET A 205 -1.54 -11.02 -4.79
CA MET A 205 -0.58 -10.97 -3.69
C MET A 205 -0.02 -12.36 -3.36
N GLU A 206 -0.83 -13.42 -3.46
CA GLU A 206 -0.37 -14.81 -3.33
C GLU A 206 0.70 -15.16 -4.38
N ASN A 207 0.56 -14.68 -5.62
CA ASN A 207 1.58 -14.86 -6.66
C ASN A 207 2.97 -14.30 -6.23
N LEU A 208 2.98 -13.21 -5.45
CA LEU A 208 4.22 -12.70 -4.88
C LEU A 208 4.81 -13.64 -3.83
N PHE A 209 3.98 -14.22 -2.94
CA PHE A 209 4.43 -15.22 -1.96
C PHE A 209 4.95 -16.48 -2.66
N ASP A 210 4.28 -16.96 -3.69
CA ASP A 210 4.67 -18.16 -4.44
C ASP A 210 6.00 -17.94 -5.18
N ARG A 211 6.18 -16.74 -5.77
CA ARG A 211 7.46 -16.32 -6.33
C ARG A 211 8.56 -16.32 -5.27
N ALA A 212 8.29 -15.71 -4.13
CA ALA A 212 9.26 -15.61 -3.04
C ALA A 212 9.68 -16.99 -2.50
N GLU A 213 8.72 -17.91 -2.37
CA GLU A 213 8.98 -19.29 -1.97
C GLU A 213 9.85 -20.01 -3.02
N SER A 214 9.53 -19.83 -4.31
CA SER A 214 10.29 -20.43 -5.41
C SER A 214 11.71 -19.90 -5.53
N GLU A 215 11.93 -18.59 -5.36
CA GLU A 215 13.26 -17.96 -5.52
C GLU A 215 14.15 -18.11 -4.28
N ASN A 216 13.58 -18.01 -3.07
CA ASN A 216 14.35 -17.90 -1.81
C ASN A 216 13.86 -18.83 -0.69
N GLY A 217 12.88 -19.70 -0.95
CA GLY A 217 12.34 -20.65 0.03
C GLY A 217 11.35 -20.07 1.02
N SER A 218 11.23 -18.74 1.13
CA SER A 218 10.20 -18.06 1.93
C SER A 218 10.11 -16.57 1.57
N MET A 219 8.99 -15.95 1.90
CA MET A 219 8.82 -14.49 1.76
C MET A 219 9.84 -13.71 2.62
N LEU A 220 10.16 -14.20 3.82
CA LEU A 220 11.16 -13.55 4.67
C LEU A 220 12.55 -13.54 4.02
N GLU A 221 13.03 -14.67 3.52
CA GLU A 221 14.34 -14.77 2.87
C GLU A 221 14.37 -13.99 1.54
N PHE A 222 13.27 -13.97 0.81
CA PHE A 222 13.11 -13.13 -0.37
C PHE A 222 13.26 -11.64 -0.05
N LEU A 223 12.57 -11.13 0.99
CA LEU A 223 12.69 -9.73 1.43
C LEU A 223 14.10 -9.40 1.92
N LYS A 224 14.73 -10.31 2.69
CA LYS A 224 16.15 -10.14 3.11
C LYS A 224 17.06 -9.98 1.89
N ALA A 225 16.90 -10.83 0.89
CA ALA A 225 17.72 -10.78 -0.32
C ALA A 225 17.43 -9.52 -1.18
N LYS A 226 16.15 -9.19 -1.44
CA LYS A 226 15.76 -8.08 -2.32
C LYS A 226 16.01 -6.71 -1.69
N LEU A 227 15.81 -6.57 -0.38
CA LEU A 227 15.93 -5.29 0.34
C LEU A 227 17.22 -5.20 1.18
N ASN A 228 18.11 -6.21 1.13
CA ASN A 228 19.33 -6.28 1.90
C ASN A 228 19.09 -6.07 3.40
N ILE A 229 18.14 -6.81 3.98
CA ILE A 229 17.75 -6.72 5.39
C ILE A 229 18.51 -7.79 6.20
N THR A 230 19.11 -7.37 7.31
CA THR A 230 19.88 -8.24 8.20
C THR A 230 19.02 -8.86 9.32
N ASP A 231 19.50 -9.95 9.92
CA ASP A 231 18.81 -10.57 11.06
C ASP A 231 18.78 -9.64 12.29
N ASP A 232 19.80 -8.79 12.47
CA ASP A 232 19.85 -7.80 13.55
C ASP A 232 18.79 -6.70 13.38
N GLU A 233 18.54 -6.27 12.15
CA GLU A 233 17.47 -5.33 11.84
C GLU A 233 16.10 -5.95 12.11
N ILE A 234 15.89 -7.21 11.71
CA ILE A 234 14.66 -7.96 12.01
C ILE A 234 14.46 -8.09 13.52
N ALA A 235 15.51 -8.42 14.28
CA ALA A 235 15.45 -8.49 15.74
C ALA A 235 15.08 -7.13 16.35
N THR A 236 15.62 -6.04 15.81
CA THR A 236 15.30 -4.66 16.22
C THR A 236 13.83 -4.34 15.95
N LEU A 237 13.32 -4.59 14.74
CA LEU A 237 11.90 -4.37 14.40
C LEU A 237 10.99 -5.17 15.35
N ARG A 238 11.28 -6.43 15.57
CA ARG A 238 10.51 -7.29 16.48
C ARG A 238 10.51 -6.78 17.92
N SER A 239 11.63 -6.27 18.40
CA SER A 239 11.71 -5.67 19.74
C SER A 239 10.91 -4.40 19.90
N LYS A 240 10.78 -3.60 18.83
CA LYS A 240 10.02 -2.35 18.81
C LYS A 240 8.50 -2.58 18.68
N TYR A 241 8.11 -3.48 17.80
CA TYR A 241 6.72 -3.58 17.33
C TYR A 241 5.97 -4.83 17.81
N LEU A 242 6.61 -5.73 18.55
CA LEU A 242 5.95 -6.88 19.16
C LEU A 242 5.81 -6.72 20.68
N GLU A 243 4.73 -7.29 21.20
CA GLU A 243 4.46 -7.41 22.63
C GLU A 243 3.99 -8.83 22.97
N PRO A 244 4.03 -9.27 24.24
CA PRO A 244 3.46 -10.55 24.65
C PRO A 244 1.98 -10.64 24.24
N ALA A 245 1.58 -11.79 23.68
CA ALA A 245 0.16 -12.08 23.51
C ALA A 245 -0.47 -12.33 24.91
N GLU A 246 -1.58 -11.67 25.20
CA GLU A 246 -2.34 -11.94 26.41
C GLU A 246 -3.01 -13.32 26.35
#